data_ef381170996ee423b0858f93ef2c24ab
#
_entry.id   ef381170996ee423b0858f93ef2c24ab
#
_cell.length_a   1.000
_cell.length_b   1.000
_cell.length_c   1.000
_cell.angle_alpha   90.00
_cell.angle_beta   90.00
_cell.angle_gamma   90.00
#
_symmetry.space_group_name_H-M   'P 1'
#
loop_
_entity.id
_entity.type
_entity.pdbx_description
1 polymer ?
#
loop_
_entity_poly.entity_id
_entity_poly.type
_entity_poly.pdbx_seq_one_letter_code
_entity_poly.pdbx_strand_id
1 'polypeptide(L)'
;IQNVSIAPISHNLQVFLIMPALRLITGGESHGKAIISILEGLPAGLSVDLDRVNSELSARQSGYGRSGRQRIESDRVEILGGLRHGITTGAPLTLMIENRDSANWTHIMSSTRPDMNDPAVLAALEAKKIVRFRPGHADYAGTLKFDHKDVRDVLERASARETAARVAAGAFAQVLLQALGIEVASHVVAIGAVSSK
;
A
#
# COMPACT_ATOMS: atom_id res chain seq x y z
N ILE A 1 -32.18 -1.34 -29.57
CA ILE A 1 -30.88 -1.30 -28.86
C ILE A 1 -29.86 -1.10 -29.95
N GLN A 2 -29.39 0.17 -30.14
CA GLN A 2 -28.39 0.49 -31.17
C GLN A 2 -27.01 0.09 -30.64
N ASN A 3 -26.30 -0.72 -31.44
CA ASN A 3 -24.89 -1.03 -31.24
C ASN A 3 -24.08 0.24 -31.40
N VAL A 4 -23.58 0.80 -30.28
CA VAL A 4 -22.57 1.85 -30.30
C VAL A 4 -21.23 1.15 -30.57
N SER A 5 -20.78 1.20 -31.82
CA SER A 5 -19.42 0.83 -32.21
C SER A 5 -18.48 1.93 -31.72
N ILE A 6 -17.70 1.64 -30.70
CA ILE A 6 -16.61 2.52 -30.28
C ILE A 6 -15.46 2.30 -31.28
N ALA A 7 -15.20 3.31 -32.08
CA ALA A 7 -14.08 3.31 -33.00
C ALA A 7 -12.75 3.16 -32.22
N PRO A 8 -11.72 2.48 -32.79
CA PRO A 8 -10.41 2.38 -32.13
C PRO A 8 -9.84 3.79 -31.91
N ILE A 9 -9.33 4.02 -30.71
CA ILE A 9 -8.73 5.28 -30.28
C ILE A 9 -7.58 5.57 -31.25
N SER A 10 -7.76 6.55 -32.12
CA SER A 10 -6.66 7.06 -32.95
C SER A 10 -5.61 7.69 -32.01
N HIS A 11 -4.37 7.23 -32.15
CA HIS A 11 -3.23 7.68 -31.35
C HIS A 11 -2.92 9.16 -31.65
N ASN A 12 -3.67 10.07 -31.08
CA ASN A 12 -3.34 11.48 -31.14
C ASN A 12 -2.43 11.81 -29.95
N LEU A 13 -1.16 12.02 -30.21
CA LEU A 13 -0.11 12.40 -29.25
C LEU A 13 -0.50 13.63 -28.39
N GLN A 14 -1.45 14.44 -28.85
CA GLN A 14 -1.98 15.61 -28.13
C GLN A 14 -2.80 15.28 -26.89
N VAL A 15 -3.40 14.08 -26.80
CA VAL A 15 -4.16 13.66 -25.60
C VAL A 15 -3.22 13.38 -24.41
N PHE A 16 -1.96 13.00 -24.69
CA PHE A 16 -0.96 12.74 -23.65
C PHE A 16 -0.46 13.99 -22.91
N LEU A 17 -0.58 15.16 -23.50
CA LEU A 17 -0.17 16.43 -22.89
C LEU A 17 -1.13 16.95 -21.80
N ILE A 18 -2.31 16.35 -21.66
CA ILE A 18 -3.34 16.77 -20.71
C ILE A 18 -3.59 15.69 -19.63
N MET A 19 -2.88 14.58 -19.68
CA MET A 19 -3.02 13.57 -18.61
C MET A 19 -2.47 14.13 -17.30
N PRO A 20 -3.28 14.19 -16.23
CA PRO A 20 -2.77 14.55 -14.93
C PRO A 20 -1.65 13.57 -14.55
N ALA A 21 -0.59 14.09 -13.96
CA ALA A 21 0.49 13.24 -13.48
C ALA A 21 -0.07 12.19 -12.52
N LEU A 22 0.40 10.93 -12.64
CA LEU A 22 0.06 9.90 -11.69
C LEU A 22 0.42 10.37 -10.28
N ARG A 23 -0.55 10.34 -9.39
CA ARG A 23 -0.37 10.70 -7.97
C ARG A 23 -0.73 9.52 -7.11
N LEU A 24 0.13 9.23 -6.14
CA LEU A 24 -0.09 8.19 -5.15
C LEU A 24 -0.19 8.79 -3.76
N ILE A 25 -1.27 8.49 -3.07
CA ILE A 25 -1.46 8.77 -1.64
C ILE A 25 -1.60 7.43 -0.94
N THR A 26 -0.87 7.24 0.15
CA THR A 26 -0.99 6.06 1.01
C THR A 26 -1.45 6.45 2.41
N GLY A 27 -2.23 5.59 3.04
CA GLY A 27 -2.76 5.76 4.39
C GLY A 27 -2.76 4.46 5.17
N GLY A 28 -3.10 4.57 6.44
CA GLY A 28 -3.15 3.43 7.35
C GLY A 28 -1.84 3.18 8.09
N GLU A 29 -1.92 2.44 9.17
CA GLU A 29 -0.85 2.09 10.08
C GLU A 29 -0.59 0.59 10.06
N SER A 30 0.61 0.19 10.45
CA SER A 30 1.08 -1.21 10.40
C SER A 30 0.18 -2.19 11.13
N HIS A 31 -0.32 -1.81 12.30
CA HIS A 31 -1.23 -2.63 13.11
C HIS A 31 -2.65 -2.03 13.19
N GLY A 32 -2.95 -0.99 12.38
CA GLY A 32 -4.30 -0.52 12.13
C GLY A 32 -5.09 -1.53 11.29
N LYS A 33 -6.36 -1.24 11.00
CA LYS A 33 -7.27 -2.17 10.30
C LYS A 33 -6.80 -2.56 8.90
N ALA A 34 -6.24 -1.60 8.18
CA ALA A 34 -5.80 -1.79 6.80
C ALA A 34 -4.73 -0.78 6.40
N ILE A 35 -4.04 -1.09 5.31
CA ILE A 35 -3.24 -0.13 4.53
C ILE A 35 -4.06 0.25 3.30
N ILE A 36 -4.10 1.53 2.98
CA ILE A 36 -4.86 2.09 1.86
C ILE A 36 -3.89 2.78 0.90
N SER A 37 -4.18 2.68 -0.39
CA SER A 37 -3.60 3.55 -1.41
C SER A 37 -4.66 4.11 -2.34
N ILE A 38 -4.47 5.36 -2.74
CA ILE A 38 -5.28 6.04 -3.74
C ILE A 38 -4.34 6.43 -4.87
N LEU A 39 -4.62 5.92 -6.06
CA LEU A 39 -3.88 6.21 -7.29
C LEU A 39 -4.77 7.02 -8.21
N GLU A 40 -4.41 8.29 -8.41
CA GLU A 40 -5.09 9.24 -9.28
C GLU A 40 -4.33 9.36 -10.61
N GLY A 41 -5.05 9.61 -11.69
CA GLY A 41 -4.48 9.89 -13.01
C GLY A 41 -4.33 8.67 -13.92
N LEU A 42 -4.84 7.49 -13.53
CA LEU A 42 -4.97 6.37 -14.46
C LEU A 42 -6.06 6.68 -15.51
N PRO A 43 -5.80 6.42 -16.80
CA PRO A 43 -6.82 6.59 -17.84
C PRO A 43 -7.95 5.58 -17.65
N ALA A 44 -9.15 5.94 -18.10
CA ALA A 44 -10.25 4.99 -18.25
C ALA A 44 -9.94 3.98 -19.36
N GLY A 45 -10.49 2.78 -19.23
CA GLY A 45 -10.43 1.76 -20.30
C GLY A 45 -9.24 0.80 -20.22
N LEU A 46 -8.37 0.90 -19.21
CA LEU A 46 -7.32 -0.11 -19.02
C LEU A 46 -7.93 -1.41 -18.47
N SER A 47 -7.64 -2.51 -19.13
CA SER A 47 -7.96 -3.85 -18.65
C SER A 47 -6.97 -4.26 -17.56
N VAL A 48 -7.47 -4.68 -16.42
CA VAL A 48 -6.69 -5.07 -15.25
C VAL A 48 -6.99 -6.52 -14.88
N ASP A 49 -5.95 -7.32 -14.81
CA ASP A 49 -5.99 -8.64 -14.20
C ASP A 49 -5.62 -8.51 -12.70
N LEU A 50 -6.61 -8.72 -11.82
CA LEU A 50 -6.40 -8.65 -10.37
C LEU A 50 -5.54 -9.79 -9.82
N ASP A 51 -5.52 -10.94 -10.48
CA ASP A 51 -4.65 -12.05 -10.04
C ASP A 51 -3.18 -11.68 -10.26
N ARG A 52 -2.89 -10.95 -11.31
CA ARG A 52 -1.56 -10.38 -11.52
C ARG A 52 -1.19 -9.36 -10.43
N VAL A 53 -2.09 -8.45 -10.09
CA VAL A 53 -1.84 -7.49 -8.99
C VAL A 53 -1.58 -8.23 -7.67
N ASN A 54 -2.35 -9.27 -7.38
CA ASN A 54 -2.17 -10.08 -6.19
C ASN A 54 -0.89 -10.93 -6.22
N SER A 55 -0.40 -11.32 -7.41
CA SER A 55 0.87 -12.01 -7.54
C SER A 55 2.06 -11.13 -7.12
N GLU A 56 2.05 -9.83 -7.43
CA GLU A 56 3.05 -8.88 -6.97
C GLU A 56 3.05 -8.73 -5.43
N LEU A 57 1.87 -8.67 -4.82
CA LEU A 57 1.74 -8.67 -3.36
C LEU A 57 2.27 -9.97 -2.73
N SER A 58 1.99 -11.11 -3.34
CA SER A 58 2.51 -12.41 -2.91
C SER A 58 4.05 -12.48 -3.06
N ALA A 59 4.59 -11.99 -4.17
CA ALA A 59 6.03 -11.92 -4.39
C ALA A 59 6.74 -11.06 -3.34
N ARG A 60 6.12 -9.91 -2.95
CA ARG A 60 6.60 -9.08 -1.85
C ARG A 60 6.72 -9.87 -0.54
N GLN A 61 5.81 -10.80 -0.27
CA GLN A 61 5.77 -11.60 0.96
C GLN A 61 6.65 -12.84 0.90
N SER A 62 7.06 -13.27 -0.27
CA SER A 62 7.91 -14.44 -0.47
C SER A 62 9.39 -14.14 -0.17
N GLY A 63 10.18 -15.15 -0.01
CA GLY A 63 11.63 -15.07 0.17
C GLY A 63 12.11 -15.53 1.54
N TYR A 64 13.37 -15.98 1.56
CA TYR A 64 14.05 -16.46 2.77
C TYR A 64 14.33 -15.30 3.74
N GLY A 65 14.26 -15.58 5.05
CA GLY A 65 14.61 -14.61 6.09
C GLY A 65 13.55 -13.57 6.39
N ARG A 66 12.35 -13.70 5.85
CA ARG A 66 11.24 -12.80 6.12
C ARG A 66 10.68 -12.96 7.55
N SER A 67 10.12 -11.89 8.12
CA SER A 67 9.62 -11.86 9.49
C SER A 67 8.46 -12.83 9.74
N GLY A 68 8.28 -13.25 11.02
CA GLY A 68 7.19 -14.13 11.41
C GLY A 68 5.79 -13.59 11.09
N ARG A 69 5.62 -12.26 11.04
CA ARG A 69 4.36 -11.59 10.66
C ARG A 69 3.90 -11.97 9.25
N GLN A 70 4.82 -12.17 8.32
CA GLN A 70 4.48 -12.56 6.94
C GLN A 70 3.87 -13.96 6.82
N ARG A 71 3.93 -14.79 7.88
CA ARG A 71 3.20 -16.06 7.93
C ARG A 71 1.73 -15.87 8.26
N ILE A 72 1.39 -14.75 8.92
CA ILE A 72 0.01 -14.42 9.33
C ILE A 72 -0.69 -13.66 8.21
N GLU A 73 0.03 -12.74 7.57
CA GLU A 73 -0.50 -11.89 6.50
C GLU A 73 -0.53 -12.66 5.17
N SER A 74 -1.64 -12.55 4.48
CA SER A 74 -1.82 -12.99 3.09
C SER A 74 -2.40 -11.80 2.35
N ASP A 75 -1.51 -10.96 1.82
CA ASP A 75 -1.89 -9.70 1.19
C ASP A 75 -2.69 -9.95 -0.07
N ARG A 76 -3.90 -9.44 -0.10
CA ARG A 76 -4.74 -9.32 -1.28
C ARG A 76 -5.31 -7.91 -1.33
N VAL A 77 -5.38 -7.38 -2.54
CA VAL A 77 -5.98 -6.06 -2.74
C VAL A 77 -7.50 -6.19 -2.82
N GLU A 78 -8.19 -5.34 -2.08
CA GLU A 78 -9.61 -5.05 -2.25
C GLU A 78 -9.76 -3.72 -2.98
N ILE A 79 -10.61 -3.68 -4.01
CA ILE A 79 -10.88 -2.48 -4.80
C ILE A 79 -12.11 -1.79 -4.23
N LEU A 80 -11.92 -0.58 -3.68
CA LEU A 80 -13.01 0.22 -3.15
C LEU A 80 -13.60 1.19 -4.18
N GLY A 81 -12.86 1.49 -5.25
CA GLY A 81 -13.31 2.39 -6.32
C GLY A 81 -12.31 2.48 -7.46
N GLY A 82 -12.73 3.08 -8.59
CA GLY A 82 -11.87 3.32 -9.75
C GLY A 82 -11.73 2.15 -10.72
N LEU A 83 -12.30 0.98 -10.42
CA LEU A 83 -12.31 -0.21 -11.28
C LEU A 83 -13.72 -0.78 -11.35
N ARG A 84 -14.18 -1.19 -12.54
CA ARG A 84 -15.46 -1.86 -12.74
C ARG A 84 -15.30 -2.95 -13.80
N HIS A 85 -15.72 -4.17 -13.46
CA HIS A 85 -15.62 -5.34 -14.37
C HIS A 85 -14.20 -5.53 -14.93
N GLY A 86 -13.16 -5.29 -14.12
CA GLY A 86 -11.76 -5.39 -14.54
C GLY A 86 -11.27 -4.25 -15.41
N ILE A 87 -12.04 -3.17 -15.59
CA ILE A 87 -11.69 -2.02 -16.43
C ILE A 87 -11.60 -0.77 -15.55
N THR A 88 -10.55 0.02 -15.71
CA THR A 88 -10.39 1.31 -15.03
C THR A 88 -11.45 2.30 -15.52
N THR A 89 -11.97 3.12 -14.59
CA THR A 89 -13.04 4.07 -14.89
C THR A 89 -12.55 5.50 -15.14
N GLY A 90 -11.24 5.77 -14.89
CA GLY A 90 -10.68 7.13 -14.89
C GLY A 90 -10.89 7.89 -13.57
N ALA A 91 -11.73 7.38 -12.67
CA ALA A 91 -11.85 7.89 -11.31
C ALA A 91 -10.62 7.46 -10.46
N PRO A 92 -10.35 8.12 -9.32
CA PRO A 92 -9.31 7.70 -8.41
C PRO A 92 -9.46 6.22 -8.04
N LEU A 93 -8.42 5.42 -8.28
CA LEU A 93 -8.38 4.02 -7.92
C LEU A 93 -8.07 3.92 -6.42
N THR A 94 -9.01 3.39 -5.67
CA THR A 94 -8.87 3.24 -4.21
C THR A 94 -8.71 1.78 -3.86
N LEU A 95 -7.58 1.47 -3.23
CA LEU A 95 -7.12 0.13 -2.90
C LEU A 95 -7.04 -0.02 -1.39
N MET A 96 -7.46 -1.17 -0.87
CA MET A 96 -7.31 -1.54 0.53
C MET A 96 -6.61 -2.90 0.63
N ILE A 97 -5.71 -3.02 1.60
CA ILE A 97 -5.09 -4.28 2.00
C ILE A 97 -5.30 -4.43 3.50
N GLU A 98 -6.07 -5.42 3.88
CA GLU A 98 -6.39 -5.71 5.28
C GLU A 98 -5.14 -6.10 6.08
N ASN A 99 -5.07 -5.67 7.33
CA ASN A 99 -4.09 -6.14 8.30
C ASN A 99 -4.73 -7.19 9.21
N ARG A 100 -4.47 -8.46 8.97
CA ARG A 100 -5.04 -9.58 9.76
C ARG A 100 -4.64 -9.53 11.23
N ASP A 101 -3.46 -9.00 11.53
CA ASP A 101 -2.98 -8.84 12.90
C ASP A 101 -3.71 -7.73 13.68
N SER A 102 -4.50 -6.89 13.04
CA SER A 102 -5.18 -5.74 13.65
C SER A 102 -6.07 -6.11 14.85
N ALA A 103 -6.65 -7.30 14.85
CA ALA A 103 -7.49 -7.79 15.94
C ALA A 103 -6.75 -7.83 17.29
N ASN A 104 -5.44 -8.05 17.30
CA ASN A 104 -4.58 -8.08 18.48
C ASN A 104 -4.20 -6.67 18.98
N TRP A 105 -4.63 -5.61 18.25
CA TRP A 105 -4.22 -4.22 18.50
C TRP A 105 -5.39 -3.27 18.73
N THR A 106 -6.59 -3.79 18.94
CA THR A 106 -7.85 -3.04 18.96
C THR A 106 -7.81 -1.82 19.90
N HIS A 107 -7.31 -1.97 21.14
CA HIS A 107 -7.22 -0.85 22.09
C HIS A 107 -6.03 0.06 21.78
N ILE A 108 -4.92 -0.50 21.31
CA ILE A 108 -3.67 0.20 21.06
C ILE A 108 -3.79 1.12 19.84
N MET A 109 -4.45 0.62 18.78
CA MET A 109 -4.62 1.31 17.50
C MET A 109 -6.05 1.84 17.29
N SER A 110 -6.79 2.04 18.38
CA SER A 110 -8.14 2.61 18.31
C SER A 110 -8.12 4.04 17.79
N SER A 111 -9.00 4.35 16.84
CA SER A 111 -9.23 5.73 16.38
C SER A 111 -10.05 6.56 17.37
N THR A 112 -10.66 5.91 18.35
CA THR A 112 -11.42 6.55 19.44
C THR A 112 -10.66 6.40 20.75
N ARG A 113 -10.86 7.35 21.66
CA ARG A 113 -10.24 7.25 23.00
C ARG A 113 -10.75 6.01 23.69
N PRO A 114 -9.85 5.11 24.14
CA PRO A 114 -10.24 3.91 24.88
C PRO A 114 -10.75 4.28 26.28
N ASP A 115 -11.38 3.33 26.97
CA ASP A 115 -11.80 3.53 28.35
C ASP A 115 -10.58 3.66 29.26
N MET A 116 -10.29 4.89 29.67
CA MET A 116 -9.15 5.20 30.54
C MET A 116 -9.42 4.89 32.02
N ASN A 117 -10.61 4.39 32.36
CA ASN A 117 -10.93 3.91 33.72
C ASN A 117 -10.72 2.40 33.86
N ASP A 118 -10.55 1.68 32.75
CA ASP A 118 -10.28 0.23 32.76
C ASP A 118 -8.78 -0.02 33.01
N PRO A 119 -8.39 -0.62 34.16
CA PRO A 119 -7.00 -0.92 34.47
C PRO A 119 -6.33 -1.87 33.44
N ALA A 120 -7.09 -2.77 32.82
CA ALA A 120 -6.55 -3.69 31.82
C ALA A 120 -6.19 -2.93 30.52
N VAL A 121 -7.02 -1.98 30.12
CA VAL A 121 -6.75 -1.10 28.97
C VAL A 121 -5.50 -0.25 29.24
N LEU A 122 -5.41 0.37 30.43
CA LEU A 122 -4.23 1.18 30.79
C LEU A 122 -2.95 0.35 30.78
N ALA A 123 -2.99 -0.85 31.36
CA ALA A 123 -1.84 -1.76 31.36
C ALA A 123 -1.43 -2.15 29.93
N ALA A 124 -2.40 -2.43 29.04
CA ALA A 124 -2.14 -2.76 27.65
C ALA A 124 -1.50 -1.58 26.88
N LEU A 125 -2.00 -0.36 27.09
CA LEU A 125 -1.45 0.85 26.48
C LEU A 125 -0.01 1.10 26.95
N GLU A 126 0.26 1.03 28.25
CA GLU A 126 1.59 1.26 28.80
C GLU A 126 2.58 0.18 28.35
N ALA A 127 2.17 -1.09 28.33
CA ALA A 127 3.00 -2.21 27.87
C ALA A 127 3.41 -2.08 26.38
N LYS A 128 2.63 -1.36 25.59
CA LYS A 128 2.87 -1.15 24.13
C LYS A 128 3.46 0.21 23.80
N LYS A 129 3.57 1.10 24.78
CA LYS A 129 4.18 2.42 24.59
C LYS A 129 5.65 2.32 24.18
N ILE A 130 6.06 3.12 23.24
CA ILE A 130 7.42 3.14 22.73
C ILE A 130 8.05 4.50 22.98
N VAL A 131 9.13 4.50 23.77
CA VAL A 131 9.87 5.70 24.14
C VAL A 131 11.30 5.70 23.60
N ARG A 132 11.71 4.66 22.89
CA ARG A 132 13.07 4.52 22.32
C ARG A 132 13.00 4.55 20.79
N PHE A 133 13.85 5.37 20.21
CA PHE A 133 13.97 5.46 18.76
C PHE A 133 14.76 4.27 18.20
N ARG A 134 14.34 3.75 17.05
CA ARG A 134 15.07 2.71 16.33
C ARG A 134 16.08 3.35 15.39
N PRO A 135 17.38 2.95 15.42
CA PRO A 135 18.37 3.39 14.44
C PRO A 135 17.94 3.07 13.01
N GLY A 136 18.13 4.01 12.09
CA GLY A 136 17.78 3.85 10.70
C GLY A 136 16.29 3.91 10.37
N HIS A 137 15.43 4.24 11.35
CA HIS A 137 14.00 4.41 11.16
C HIS A 137 13.57 5.89 11.26
N ALA A 138 12.33 6.21 10.85
CA ALA A 138 11.82 7.58 10.89
C ALA A 138 11.44 8.08 12.30
N ASP A 139 11.61 7.25 13.32
CA ASP A 139 11.12 7.46 14.68
C ASP A 139 11.52 8.83 15.26
N TYR A 140 12.79 9.16 15.23
CA TYR A 140 13.31 10.42 15.77
C TYR A 140 12.80 11.63 15.00
N ALA A 141 12.97 11.63 13.69
CA ALA A 141 12.57 12.74 12.83
C ALA A 141 11.05 12.99 12.88
N GLY A 142 10.24 11.92 12.85
CA GLY A 142 8.79 12.03 12.91
C GLY A 142 8.31 12.51 14.26
N THR A 143 8.89 12.01 15.37
CA THR A 143 8.55 12.44 16.72
C THR A 143 8.83 13.92 16.91
N LEU A 144 9.98 14.42 16.45
CA LEU A 144 10.29 15.84 16.50
C LEU A 144 9.34 16.67 15.63
N LYS A 145 9.08 16.22 14.40
CA LYS A 145 8.22 16.96 13.46
C LYS A 145 6.80 17.16 13.97
N PHE A 146 6.24 16.18 14.65
CA PHE A 146 4.84 16.16 15.07
C PHE A 146 4.65 16.32 16.58
N ASP A 147 5.75 16.48 17.35
CA ASP A 147 5.75 16.56 18.84
C ASP A 147 5.03 15.38 19.51
N HIS A 148 5.19 14.17 18.96
CA HIS A 148 4.60 12.99 19.56
C HIS A 148 5.28 12.61 20.89
N LYS A 149 4.46 12.13 21.85
CA LYS A 149 4.93 11.63 23.14
C LYS A 149 5.08 10.11 23.16
N ASP A 150 4.45 9.42 22.22
CA ASP A 150 4.63 8.01 21.95
C ASP A 150 5.20 7.86 20.53
N VAL A 151 6.35 7.23 20.42
CA VAL A 151 7.02 6.95 19.14
C VAL A 151 6.18 6.04 18.24
N ARG A 152 5.21 5.33 18.82
CA ARG A 152 4.33 4.43 18.10
C ARG A 152 3.63 5.12 16.94
N ASP A 153 3.16 6.34 17.11
CA ASP A 153 2.43 7.07 16.06
C ASP A 153 3.26 7.24 14.78
N VAL A 154 4.58 7.44 14.93
CA VAL A 154 5.51 7.47 13.79
C VAL A 154 5.85 6.07 13.29
N LEU A 155 6.14 5.15 14.22
CA LEU A 155 6.56 3.80 13.94
C LEU A 155 5.52 3.02 13.10
N GLU A 156 4.26 3.15 13.46
CA GLU A 156 3.16 2.46 12.78
C GLU A 156 3.02 2.94 11.34
N ARG A 157 3.10 4.25 11.10
CA ARG A 157 2.99 4.83 9.76
C ARG A 157 4.24 4.59 8.91
N ALA A 158 5.44 4.66 9.49
CA ALA A 158 6.71 4.48 8.80
C ALA A 158 7.16 3.02 8.68
N SER A 159 6.33 2.09 9.10
CA SER A 159 6.61 0.65 9.04
C SER A 159 6.82 0.16 7.60
N ALA A 160 7.63 -0.89 7.44
CA ALA A 160 7.78 -1.61 6.16
C ALA A 160 6.45 -2.18 5.64
N ARG A 161 5.40 -2.27 6.46
CA ARG A 161 4.05 -2.65 6.04
C ARG A 161 3.46 -1.68 5.01
N GLU A 162 3.83 -0.41 5.06
CA GLU A 162 3.42 0.61 4.08
C GLU A 162 3.80 0.24 2.65
N THR A 163 4.88 -0.51 2.45
CA THR A 163 5.28 -0.97 1.11
C THR A 163 4.24 -1.86 0.44
N ALA A 164 3.31 -2.48 1.17
CA ALA A 164 2.21 -3.23 0.56
C ALA A 164 1.32 -2.32 -0.31
N ALA A 165 0.99 -1.12 0.18
CA ALA A 165 0.24 -0.12 -0.59
C ALA A 165 0.99 0.32 -1.85
N ARG A 166 2.32 0.52 -1.75
CA ARG A 166 3.16 0.90 -2.91
C ARG A 166 3.25 -0.21 -3.94
N VAL A 167 3.38 -1.46 -3.52
CA VAL A 167 3.42 -2.61 -4.43
C VAL A 167 2.09 -2.77 -5.16
N ALA A 168 0.95 -2.65 -4.45
CA ALA A 168 -0.35 -2.70 -5.08
C ALA A 168 -0.51 -1.58 -6.13
N ALA A 169 -0.23 -0.34 -5.77
CA ALA A 169 -0.30 0.78 -6.71
C ALA A 169 0.70 0.63 -7.87
N GLY A 170 1.91 0.13 -7.60
CA GLY A 170 2.93 -0.16 -8.60
C GLY A 170 2.48 -1.20 -9.62
N ALA A 171 1.76 -2.23 -9.19
CA ALA A 171 1.19 -3.24 -10.10
C ALA A 171 0.18 -2.62 -11.08
N PHE A 172 -0.65 -1.67 -10.64
CA PHE A 172 -1.53 -0.92 -11.56
C PHE A 172 -0.75 0.02 -12.49
N ALA A 173 0.32 0.65 -12.00
CA ALA A 173 1.20 1.45 -12.86
C ALA A 173 1.88 0.58 -13.93
N GLN A 174 2.27 -0.66 -13.62
CA GLN A 174 2.79 -1.60 -14.60
C GLN A 174 1.75 -1.95 -15.67
N VAL A 175 0.46 -2.08 -15.33
CA VAL A 175 -0.61 -2.29 -16.33
C VAL A 175 -0.64 -1.15 -17.34
N LEU A 176 -0.55 0.11 -16.86
CA LEU A 176 -0.45 1.27 -17.76
C LEU A 176 0.79 1.22 -18.63
N LEU A 177 1.96 0.96 -18.05
CA LEU A 177 3.22 0.89 -18.79
C LEU A 177 3.19 -0.18 -19.88
N GLN A 178 2.62 -1.34 -19.59
CA GLN A 178 2.47 -2.42 -20.58
C GLN A 178 1.54 -2.04 -21.73
N ALA A 179 0.45 -1.32 -21.44
CA ALA A 179 -0.42 -0.81 -22.49
C ALA A 179 0.31 0.17 -23.44
N LEU A 180 1.43 0.73 -22.96
CA LEU A 180 2.35 1.60 -23.73
C LEU A 180 3.55 0.84 -24.33
N GLY A 181 3.61 -0.49 -24.17
CA GLY A 181 4.74 -1.31 -24.64
C GLY A 181 6.01 -1.17 -23.80
N ILE A 182 5.89 -0.70 -22.55
CA ILE A 182 7.01 -0.52 -21.62
C ILE A 182 6.99 -1.63 -20.57
N GLU A 183 8.10 -2.32 -20.38
CA GLU A 183 8.31 -3.31 -19.34
C GLU A 183 9.27 -2.80 -18.27
N VAL A 184 9.01 -3.16 -17.00
CA VAL A 184 9.89 -2.88 -15.87
C VAL A 184 10.31 -4.20 -15.26
N ALA A 185 11.61 -4.42 -15.15
CA ALA A 185 12.20 -5.58 -14.52
C ALA A 185 13.19 -5.17 -13.44
N SER A 186 13.35 -6.01 -12.43
CA SER A 186 14.36 -5.84 -11.38
C SER A 186 14.91 -7.19 -10.94
N HIS A 187 16.18 -7.20 -10.53
CA HIS A 187 16.81 -8.35 -9.90
C HIS A 187 17.79 -7.91 -8.82
N VAL A 188 18.08 -8.82 -7.89
CA VAL A 188 19.06 -8.58 -6.84
C VAL A 188 20.44 -8.87 -7.42
N VAL A 189 21.34 -7.88 -7.40
CA VAL A 189 22.71 -8.03 -7.90
C VAL A 189 23.69 -8.48 -6.83
N ALA A 190 23.45 -8.15 -5.56
CA ALA A 190 24.28 -8.59 -4.44
C ALA A 190 23.51 -8.54 -3.11
N ILE A 191 23.86 -9.41 -2.19
CA ILE A 191 23.42 -9.39 -0.79
C ILE A 191 24.66 -9.60 0.09
N GLY A 192 25.10 -8.57 0.80
CA GLY A 192 26.34 -8.60 1.56
C GLY A 192 27.54 -8.83 0.64
N ALA A 193 28.30 -9.88 0.91
CA ALA A 193 29.48 -10.27 0.10
C ALA A 193 29.14 -11.21 -1.07
N VAL A 194 27.88 -11.62 -1.22
CA VAL A 194 27.45 -12.54 -2.29
C VAL A 194 26.84 -11.76 -3.42
N SER A 195 27.38 -11.90 -4.64
CA SER A 195 26.83 -11.31 -5.87
C SER A 195 26.21 -12.37 -6.76
N SER A 196 25.17 -11.97 -7.50
CA SER A 196 24.64 -12.78 -8.60
C SER A 196 25.66 -12.80 -9.76
N LYS A 197 25.81 -13.96 -10.37
CA LYS A 197 26.62 -14.10 -11.61
C LYS A 197 25.81 -13.61 -12.80
#